data_8a0de6eaaa2aed8b4cfe1ba0b638a6fe
#
_entry.id   8a0de6eaaa2aed8b4cfe1ba0b638a6fe
#
_cell.length_a   1.000
_cell.length_b   1.000
_cell.length_c   1.000
_cell.angle_alpha   90.00
_cell.angle_beta   90.00
_cell.angle_gamma   90.00
#
_symmetry.space_group_name_H-M   'P 1'
#
loop_
_entity.id
_entity.type
_entity.pdbx_description
1 polymer ?
#
loop_
_entity_poly.entity_id
_entity_poly.type
_entity_poly.pdbx_seq_one_letter_code
_entity_poly.pdbx_strand_id
1 'polypeptide(L)'
;MDYSNIIKEVGRGKHHARDLDPSTAKELYRAILAGQVPDLELGGLLIAFRIKGEAEGEMLGFYEAMQEQVMALQAPADMPPPIVIPSYNGARKQANLTPLLALALARLGFPVVVHGVTEDPNRVTSAEIFHELGIAPQLSVLAAQSALVMGSGPVFIPVAQLCPPLDTQLTLRWRMGVRNSAHTLAKLATPFHHHMHWRLSSVSHPEYITRVGAFFRAINSSALLMNGTEGETYANPQRLTRIFGLHQGEQRLLLDPQLYPLPPLESLPAARDAVTTARWTEACMRGEFALPQAIRLQLACILTATGQTCDIALALDYIDRIISRS
;
A
#
# COMPACT_ATOMS: atom_id res chain seq x y z
N MET A 1 10.86 30.42 0.85
CA MET A 1 11.87 29.40 0.47
C MET A 1 12.45 29.78 -0.88
N ASP A 2 13.76 29.62 -1.09
CA ASP A 2 14.40 29.86 -2.39
C ASP A 2 14.43 28.56 -3.21
N TYR A 3 13.42 28.37 -4.04
CA TYR A 3 13.27 27.16 -4.87
C TYR A 3 14.37 27.05 -5.92
N SER A 4 14.85 28.19 -6.49
CA SER A 4 15.90 28.18 -7.49
C SER A 4 17.22 27.65 -6.92
N ASN A 5 17.56 28.01 -5.68
CA ASN A 5 18.73 27.48 -5.02
C ASN A 5 18.58 25.98 -4.69
N ILE A 6 17.39 25.55 -4.25
CA ILE A 6 17.12 24.12 -4.03
C ILE A 6 17.28 23.34 -5.33
N ILE A 7 16.68 23.78 -6.44
CA ILE A 7 16.83 23.14 -7.75
C ILE A 7 18.30 23.04 -8.15
N LYS A 8 19.08 24.10 -7.91
CA LYS A 8 20.51 24.11 -8.20
C LYS A 8 21.27 23.04 -7.41
N GLU A 9 20.90 22.77 -6.15
CA GLU A 9 21.56 21.75 -5.34
C GLU A 9 21.11 20.33 -5.72
N VAL A 10 19.81 20.08 -5.80
CA VAL A 10 19.29 18.73 -6.10
C VAL A 10 19.34 18.37 -7.59
N GLY A 11 19.44 19.35 -8.47
CA GLY A 11 19.42 19.21 -9.93
C GLY A 11 20.79 19.08 -10.61
N ARG A 12 21.90 18.97 -9.86
CA ARG A 12 23.26 18.83 -10.43
C ARG A 12 23.56 17.53 -11.15
N GLY A 13 22.54 16.70 -11.38
CA GLY A 13 22.67 15.36 -11.94
C GLY A 13 23.06 14.32 -10.91
N LYS A 14 23.00 13.04 -11.33
CA LYS A 14 23.07 11.88 -10.44
C LYS A 14 24.29 11.81 -9.51
N HIS A 15 25.42 12.36 -9.94
CA HIS A 15 26.70 12.21 -9.22
C HIS A 15 27.12 13.48 -8.45
N HIS A 16 26.47 14.61 -8.68
CA HIS A 16 26.84 15.89 -8.09
C HIS A 16 25.70 16.56 -7.33
N ALA A 17 24.50 15.99 -7.41
CA ALA A 17 23.37 16.46 -6.64
C ALA A 17 23.63 16.31 -5.14
N ARG A 18 23.17 17.28 -4.36
CA ARG A 18 23.25 17.26 -2.91
C ARG A 18 21.90 16.92 -2.32
N ASP A 19 21.93 16.21 -1.21
CA ASP A 19 20.74 15.89 -0.46
C ASP A 19 20.31 17.08 0.40
N LEU A 20 19.01 17.26 0.54
CA LEU A 20 18.44 18.17 1.50
C LEU A 20 18.46 17.54 2.90
N ASP A 21 18.65 18.34 3.91
CA ASP A 21 18.38 17.89 5.28
C ASP A 21 16.87 17.62 5.48
N PRO A 22 16.49 16.77 6.46
CA PRO A 22 15.09 16.38 6.63
C PRO A 22 14.14 17.54 6.90
N SER A 23 14.59 18.59 7.59
CA SER A 23 13.78 19.78 7.91
C SER A 23 13.47 20.58 6.66
N THR A 24 14.51 20.88 5.86
CA THR A 24 14.35 21.58 4.57
C THR A 24 13.49 20.78 3.60
N ALA A 25 13.67 19.45 3.55
CA ALA A 25 12.85 18.56 2.74
C ALA A 25 11.37 18.58 3.17
N LYS A 26 11.12 18.58 4.47
CA LYS A 26 9.76 18.68 5.03
C LYS A 26 9.08 19.99 4.66
N GLU A 27 9.77 21.11 4.85
CA GLU A 27 9.26 22.44 4.49
C GLU A 27 8.98 22.56 2.99
N LEU A 28 9.89 22.05 2.14
CA LEU A 28 9.71 22.02 0.70
C LEU A 28 8.45 21.22 0.32
N TYR A 29 8.29 20.03 0.89
CA TYR A 29 7.15 19.20 0.53
C TYR A 29 5.81 19.76 1.06
N ARG A 30 5.82 20.42 2.22
CA ARG A 30 4.65 21.20 2.68
C ARG A 30 4.28 22.31 1.68
N ALA A 31 5.25 23.05 1.16
CA ALA A 31 5.00 24.07 0.15
C ALA A 31 4.46 23.48 -1.16
N ILE A 32 4.97 22.31 -1.58
CA ILE A 32 4.46 21.58 -2.75
C ILE A 32 3.00 21.16 -2.52
N LEU A 33 2.69 20.54 -1.39
CA LEU A 33 1.34 20.10 -1.06
C LEU A 33 0.36 21.26 -0.91
N ALA A 34 0.82 22.41 -0.43
CA ALA A 34 0.04 23.63 -0.31
C ALA A 34 -0.13 24.40 -1.64
N GLY A 35 0.45 23.92 -2.76
CA GLY A 35 0.39 24.61 -4.05
C GLY A 35 1.14 25.93 -4.10
N GLN A 36 2.13 26.13 -3.22
CA GLN A 36 2.89 27.38 -3.10
C GLN A 36 4.12 27.43 -4.02
N VAL A 37 4.50 26.30 -4.61
CA VAL A 37 5.63 26.21 -5.54
C VAL A 37 5.14 26.53 -6.95
N PRO A 38 5.70 27.57 -7.64
CA PRO A 38 5.28 27.88 -9.00
C PRO A 38 5.52 26.72 -9.97
N ASP A 39 4.73 26.64 -11.03
CA ASP A 39 4.68 25.48 -11.95
C ASP A 39 6.05 25.13 -12.54
N LEU A 40 6.88 26.12 -12.90
CA LEU A 40 8.20 25.87 -13.49
C LEU A 40 9.16 25.25 -12.48
N GLU A 41 9.23 25.80 -11.29
CA GLU A 41 10.05 25.31 -10.19
C GLU A 41 9.56 23.96 -9.71
N LEU A 42 8.23 23.75 -9.63
CA LEU A 42 7.65 22.46 -9.28
C LEU A 42 8.07 21.38 -10.27
N GLY A 43 7.92 21.62 -11.57
CA GLY A 43 8.36 20.70 -12.62
C GLY A 43 9.85 20.39 -12.52
N GLY A 44 10.67 21.41 -12.31
CA GLY A 44 12.13 21.28 -12.11
C GLY A 44 12.49 20.41 -10.91
N LEU A 45 11.86 20.65 -9.76
CA LEU A 45 12.05 19.86 -8.53
C LEU A 45 11.63 18.39 -8.72
N LEU A 46 10.44 18.16 -9.26
CA LEU A 46 9.93 16.79 -9.43
C LEU A 46 10.82 15.94 -10.35
N ILE A 47 11.35 16.53 -11.43
CA ILE A 47 12.31 15.85 -12.33
C ILE A 47 13.67 15.70 -11.65
N ALA A 48 14.16 16.70 -10.93
CA ALA A 48 15.44 16.60 -10.23
C ALA A 48 15.45 15.47 -9.20
N PHE A 49 14.44 15.36 -8.35
CA PHE A 49 14.30 14.26 -7.39
C PHE A 49 14.15 12.90 -8.08
N ARG A 50 13.42 12.83 -9.19
CA ARG A 50 13.28 11.59 -9.95
C ARG A 50 14.62 11.09 -10.52
N ILE A 51 15.47 12.00 -10.99
CA ILE A 51 16.79 11.65 -11.60
C ILE A 51 17.82 11.33 -10.51
N LYS A 52 17.87 12.16 -9.48
CA LYS A 52 18.76 11.99 -8.34
C LYS A 52 18.38 10.75 -7.51
N GLY A 53 17.11 10.53 -7.33
CA GLY A 53 16.53 9.67 -6.28
C GLY A 53 16.51 10.39 -4.94
N GLU A 54 15.44 10.25 -4.20
CA GLU A 54 15.31 10.84 -2.87
C GLU A 54 16.26 10.15 -1.88
N ALA A 55 17.02 10.90 -1.09
CA ALA A 55 17.78 10.39 0.03
C ALA A 55 16.85 9.97 1.19
N GLU A 56 17.36 9.20 2.15
CA GLU A 56 16.56 8.73 3.29
C GLU A 56 15.98 9.90 4.10
N GLY A 57 16.79 10.93 4.37
CA GLY A 57 16.34 12.14 5.08
C GLY A 57 15.31 12.95 4.30
N GLU A 58 15.45 13.04 2.97
CA GLU A 58 14.48 13.71 2.12
C GLU A 58 13.14 12.95 2.10
N MET A 59 13.19 11.63 1.96
CA MET A 59 11.99 10.80 2.00
C MET A 59 11.28 10.89 3.35
N LEU A 60 12.02 10.95 4.45
CA LEU A 60 11.46 11.14 5.79
C LEU A 60 10.76 12.49 5.89
N GLY A 61 11.41 13.58 5.50
CA GLY A 61 10.82 14.93 5.52
C GLY A 61 9.56 15.01 4.64
N PHE A 62 9.61 14.46 3.43
CA PHE A 62 8.45 14.40 2.53
C PHE A 62 7.29 13.59 3.13
N TYR A 63 7.61 12.44 3.72
CA TYR A 63 6.62 11.60 4.39
C TYR A 63 5.94 12.32 5.56
N GLU A 64 6.72 12.98 6.42
CA GLU A 64 6.18 13.73 7.55
C GLU A 64 5.24 14.85 7.09
N ALA A 65 5.66 15.64 6.06
CA ALA A 65 4.83 16.69 5.49
C ALA A 65 3.52 16.16 4.88
N MET A 66 3.60 15.03 4.17
CA MET A 66 2.41 14.37 3.61
C MET A 66 1.50 13.84 4.72
N GLN A 67 2.07 13.17 5.73
CA GLN A 67 1.29 12.52 6.79
C GLN A 67 0.49 13.54 7.62
N GLU A 68 0.95 14.78 7.73
CA GLU A 68 0.20 15.90 8.35
C GLU A 68 -1.10 16.24 7.60
N GLN A 69 -1.21 15.88 6.33
CA GLN A 69 -2.38 16.16 5.47
C GLN A 69 -3.30 14.95 5.28
N VAL A 70 -2.89 13.76 5.79
CA VAL A 70 -3.68 12.54 5.69
C VAL A 70 -4.83 12.58 6.69
N MET A 71 -6.04 12.18 6.28
CA MET A 71 -7.17 12.04 7.20
C MET A 71 -6.82 11.11 8.35
N ALA A 72 -7.32 11.41 9.55
CA ALA A 72 -7.10 10.61 10.75
C ALA A 72 -8.32 9.73 11.07
N LEU A 73 -8.06 8.43 11.30
CA LEU A 73 -9.04 7.46 11.81
C LEU A 73 -8.56 6.90 13.15
N GLN A 74 -9.52 6.43 13.94
CA GLN A 74 -9.28 5.72 15.19
C GLN A 74 -9.32 4.21 14.95
N ALA A 75 -8.39 3.47 15.53
CA ALA A 75 -8.46 2.02 15.55
C ALA A 75 -9.68 1.58 16.39
N PRO A 76 -10.52 0.64 15.91
CA PRO A 76 -11.60 0.10 16.72
C PRO A 76 -11.06 -0.55 17.99
N ALA A 77 -11.74 -0.31 19.12
CA ALA A 77 -11.42 -0.98 20.37
C ALA A 77 -11.77 -2.48 20.28
N ASP A 78 -11.05 -3.31 21.04
CA ASP A 78 -11.30 -4.75 21.18
C ASP A 78 -11.21 -5.56 19.87
N MET A 79 -10.57 -5.01 18.84
CA MET A 79 -10.27 -5.68 17.56
C MET A 79 -8.76 -5.84 17.37
N PRO A 80 -8.31 -6.78 16.50
CA PRO A 80 -6.92 -6.83 16.07
C PRO A 80 -6.45 -5.48 15.50
N PRO A 81 -5.12 -5.21 15.48
CA PRO A 81 -4.62 -3.97 14.91
C PRO A 81 -5.05 -3.81 13.46
N PRO A 82 -5.48 -2.61 13.03
CA PRO A 82 -5.91 -2.37 11.67
C PRO A 82 -4.84 -2.71 10.63
N ILE A 83 -5.27 -3.21 9.48
CA ILE A 83 -4.42 -3.47 8.31
C ILE A 83 -4.66 -2.38 7.26
N VAL A 84 -3.59 -1.70 6.85
CA VAL A 84 -3.63 -0.65 5.82
C VAL A 84 -3.02 -1.19 4.53
N ILE A 85 -3.78 -1.12 3.44
CA ILE A 85 -3.45 -1.67 2.12
C ILE A 85 -3.42 -0.53 1.09
N PRO A 86 -2.24 -0.04 0.68
CA PRO A 86 -2.14 0.91 -0.42
C PRO A 86 -2.34 0.21 -1.77
N SER A 87 -3.20 0.77 -2.63
CA SER A 87 -3.52 0.27 -3.97
C SER A 87 -3.51 1.41 -5.00
N TYR A 88 -2.35 1.67 -5.57
CA TYR A 88 -2.09 2.82 -6.45
C TYR A 88 -1.64 2.44 -7.87
N ASN A 89 -1.43 1.19 -8.12
CA ASN A 89 -0.97 0.74 -9.42
C ASN A 89 -2.07 0.09 -10.24
N GLY A 90 -2.95 -0.68 -9.62
CA GLY A 90 -3.81 -1.61 -10.33
C GLY A 90 -3.02 -2.69 -11.08
N ALA A 91 -3.69 -3.61 -11.73
CA ALA A 91 -3.07 -4.67 -12.50
C ALA A 91 -3.45 -4.61 -13.98
N ARG A 92 -2.55 -5.04 -14.87
CA ARG A 92 -2.77 -5.09 -16.32
C ARG A 92 -2.38 -6.42 -16.96
N LYS A 93 -1.48 -7.18 -16.34
CA LYS A 93 -1.01 -8.46 -16.88
C LYS A 93 -1.81 -9.64 -16.34
N GLN A 94 -2.34 -9.49 -15.13
CA GLN A 94 -3.18 -10.47 -14.46
C GLN A 94 -4.31 -9.77 -13.69
N ALA A 95 -5.25 -10.53 -13.14
CA ALA A 95 -6.31 -9.98 -12.32
C ALA A 95 -5.74 -9.34 -11.03
N ASN A 96 -6.32 -8.25 -10.59
CA ASN A 96 -5.93 -7.56 -9.35
C ASN A 96 -6.58 -8.25 -8.15
N LEU A 97 -5.81 -8.98 -7.36
CA LEU A 97 -6.30 -9.72 -6.20
C LEU A 97 -6.19 -8.94 -4.87
N THR A 98 -5.90 -7.64 -4.92
CA THR A 98 -5.93 -6.79 -3.70
C THR A 98 -7.30 -6.82 -3.01
N PRO A 99 -8.46 -6.74 -3.72
CA PRO A 99 -9.76 -6.86 -3.08
C PRO A 99 -10.01 -8.21 -2.42
N LEU A 100 -9.56 -9.33 -3.02
CA LEU A 100 -9.63 -10.65 -2.40
C LEU A 100 -8.86 -10.69 -1.07
N LEU A 101 -7.62 -10.18 -1.06
CA LEU A 101 -6.80 -10.10 0.16
C LEU A 101 -7.49 -9.27 1.24
N ALA A 102 -8.06 -8.12 0.87
CA ALA A 102 -8.76 -7.24 1.80
C ALA A 102 -10.01 -7.90 2.40
N LEU A 103 -10.83 -8.55 1.58
CA LEU A 103 -12.01 -9.29 2.04
C LEU A 103 -11.66 -10.47 2.95
N ALA A 104 -10.62 -11.23 2.60
CA ALA A 104 -10.14 -12.34 3.42
C ALA A 104 -9.65 -11.84 4.79
N LEU A 105 -8.90 -10.74 4.84
CA LEU A 105 -8.46 -10.12 6.10
C LEU A 105 -9.64 -9.64 6.96
N ALA A 106 -10.63 -8.99 6.34
CA ALA A 106 -11.83 -8.56 7.05
C ALA A 106 -12.61 -9.77 7.62
N ARG A 107 -12.73 -10.87 6.86
CA ARG A 107 -13.35 -12.11 7.35
C ARG A 107 -12.57 -12.77 8.49
N LEU A 108 -11.24 -12.61 8.52
CA LEU A 108 -10.39 -13.06 9.62
C LEU A 108 -10.47 -12.15 10.86
N GLY A 109 -11.31 -11.10 10.82
CA GLY A 109 -11.60 -10.23 11.96
C GLY A 109 -10.76 -8.96 12.03
N PHE A 110 -9.93 -8.66 11.04
CA PHE A 110 -9.16 -7.40 11.02
C PHE A 110 -10.00 -6.21 10.54
N PRO A 111 -9.90 -5.05 11.19
CA PRO A 111 -10.27 -3.79 10.56
C PRO A 111 -9.34 -3.53 9.37
N VAL A 112 -9.89 -3.41 8.16
CA VAL A 112 -9.09 -3.26 6.94
C VAL A 112 -9.41 -1.94 6.26
N VAL A 113 -8.38 -1.13 6.01
CA VAL A 113 -8.46 0.08 5.19
C VAL A 113 -7.65 -0.12 3.92
N VAL A 114 -8.33 -0.06 2.78
CA VAL A 114 -7.69 0.02 1.47
C VAL A 114 -7.77 1.46 0.98
N HIS A 115 -6.67 2.03 0.54
CA HIS A 115 -6.69 3.36 -0.05
C HIS A 115 -5.95 3.37 -1.38
N GLY A 116 -6.41 4.22 -2.30
CA GLY A 116 -5.80 4.22 -3.63
C GLY A 116 -6.48 5.15 -4.62
N VAL A 117 -6.07 4.99 -5.88
CA VAL A 117 -6.70 5.68 -7.01
C VAL A 117 -7.99 4.98 -7.40
N THR A 118 -8.95 5.74 -7.94
CA THR A 118 -10.23 5.20 -8.36
C THR A 118 -10.22 4.68 -9.79
N GLU A 119 -9.31 5.18 -10.61
CA GLU A 119 -9.20 4.81 -12.02
C GLU A 119 -7.75 4.87 -12.52
N ASP A 120 -7.43 4.10 -13.54
CA ASP A 120 -6.19 4.18 -14.33
C ASP A 120 -6.50 3.78 -15.77
N PRO A 121 -6.11 4.57 -16.78
CA PRO A 121 -6.49 4.32 -18.18
C PRO A 121 -5.95 3.00 -18.77
N ASN A 122 -4.98 2.37 -18.12
CA ASN A 122 -4.29 1.17 -18.64
C ASN A 122 -4.34 -0.03 -17.69
N ARG A 123 -5.00 0.09 -16.52
CA ARG A 123 -4.95 -0.90 -15.46
C ARG A 123 -6.29 -1.00 -14.74
N VAL A 124 -6.62 -2.19 -14.27
CA VAL A 124 -7.81 -2.40 -13.43
C VAL A 124 -7.43 -2.10 -11.99
N THR A 125 -8.06 -1.10 -11.41
CA THR A 125 -7.84 -0.65 -10.04
C THR A 125 -8.62 -1.51 -9.04
N SER A 126 -8.22 -1.46 -7.77
CA SER A 126 -9.01 -2.09 -6.70
C SER A 126 -10.37 -1.40 -6.51
N ALA A 127 -10.46 -0.09 -6.79
CA ALA A 127 -11.71 0.67 -6.71
C ALA A 127 -12.78 0.14 -7.67
N GLU A 128 -12.40 -0.15 -8.93
CA GLU A 128 -13.33 -0.71 -9.92
C GLU A 128 -13.85 -2.09 -9.49
N ILE A 129 -12.97 -2.93 -8.93
CA ILE A 129 -13.37 -4.25 -8.44
C ILE A 129 -14.25 -4.13 -7.18
N PHE A 130 -13.92 -3.23 -6.24
CA PHE A 130 -14.78 -2.96 -5.08
C PHE A 130 -16.16 -2.46 -5.48
N HIS A 131 -16.25 -1.63 -6.51
CA HIS A 131 -17.53 -1.20 -7.07
C HIS A 131 -18.39 -2.39 -7.53
N GLU A 132 -17.80 -3.32 -8.29
CA GLU A 132 -18.47 -4.54 -8.75
C GLU A 132 -18.86 -5.49 -7.59
N LEU A 133 -18.11 -5.45 -6.48
CA LEU A 133 -18.41 -6.19 -5.24
C LEU A 133 -19.46 -5.49 -4.35
N GLY A 134 -19.99 -4.34 -4.77
CA GLY A 134 -20.95 -3.55 -3.99
C GLY A 134 -20.33 -2.80 -2.79
N ILE A 135 -19.01 -2.66 -2.74
CA ILE A 135 -18.29 -1.95 -1.69
C ILE A 135 -18.09 -0.50 -2.12
N ALA A 136 -18.91 0.39 -1.57
CA ALA A 136 -18.87 1.82 -1.88
C ALA A 136 -17.63 2.50 -1.27
N PRO A 137 -17.00 3.46 -1.99
CA PRO A 137 -15.91 4.25 -1.46
C PRO A 137 -16.39 5.16 -0.32
N GLN A 138 -15.56 5.32 0.72
CA GLN A 138 -15.85 6.21 1.84
C GLN A 138 -15.31 7.61 1.54
N LEU A 139 -16.21 8.59 1.48
CA LEU A 139 -15.91 9.94 1.02
C LEU A 139 -15.75 10.96 2.17
N SER A 140 -15.80 10.51 3.41
CA SER A 140 -15.57 11.36 4.58
C SER A 140 -14.96 10.57 5.74
N VAL A 141 -14.30 11.28 6.66
CA VAL A 141 -13.76 10.68 7.90
C VAL A 141 -14.83 9.95 8.68
N LEU A 142 -16.02 10.59 8.84
CA LEU A 142 -17.12 10.02 9.60
C LEU A 142 -17.65 8.73 8.98
N ALA A 143 -17.85 8.70 7.66
CA ALA A 143 -18.31 7.51 6.96
C ALA A 143 -17.27 6.38 7.03
N ALA A 144 -15.99 6.69 6.81
CA ALA A 144 -14.91 5.71 6.91
C ALA A 144 -14.79 5.14 8.33
N GLN A 145 -14.86 6.00 9.35
CA GLN A 145 -14.82 5.58 10.76
C GLN A 145 -15.99 4.67 11.12
N SER A 146 -17.21 5.06 10.72
CA SER A 146 -18.41 4.26 10.98
C SER A 146 -18.32 2.88 10.31
N ALA A 147 -17.93 2.83 9.04
CA ALA A 147 -17.77 1.57 8.30
C ALA A 147 -16.69 0.67 8.94
N LEU A 148 -15.59 1.26 9.41
CA LEU A 148 -14.50 0.53 10.06
C LEU A 148 -14.95 -0.09 11.39
N VAL A 149 -15.72 0.65 12.20
CA VAL A 149 -16.27 0.16 13.49
C VAL A 149 -17.35 -0.89 13.28
N MET A 150 -18.18 -0.77 12.23
CA MET A 150 -19.17 -1.79 11.89
C MET A 150 -18.56 -3.13 11.51
N GLY A 151 -17.33 -3.15 10.98
CA GLY A 151 -16.60 -4.37 10.68
C GLY A 151 -17.24 -5.29 9.63
N SER A 152 -18.13 -4.77 8.78
CA SER A 152 -18.86 -5.56 7.78
C SER A 152 -18.03 -5.95 6.56
N GLY A 153 -16.81 -5.42 6.43
CA GLY A 153 -15.91 -5.65 5.31
C GLY A 153 -14.76 -4.64 5.27
N PRO A 154 -13.93 -4.67 4.22
CA PRO A 154 -12.89 -3.68 4.04
C PRO A 154 -13.47 -2.30 3.72
N VAL A 155 -12.81 -1.25 4.22
CA VAL A 155 -13.15 0.15 3.96
C VAL A 155 -12.25 0.67 2.85
N PHE A 156 -12.82 1.10 1.71
CA PHE A 156 -12.07 1.72 0.63
C PHE A 156 -12.14 3.25 0.71
N ILE A 157 -10.98 3.91 0.74
CA ILE A 157 -10.86 5.38 0.79
C ILE A 157 -10.09 5.85 -0.45
N PRO A 158 -10.72 6.59 -1.37
CA PRO A 158 -10.03 7.24 -2.48
C PRO A 158 -8.92 8.17 -1.98
N VAL A 159 -7.79 8.22 -2.68
CA VAL A 159 -6.68 9.13 -2.30
C VAL A 159 -7.10 10.59 -2.28
N ALA A 160 -8.03 10.98 -3.15
CA ALA A 160 -8.62 12.32 -3.17
C ALA A 160 -9.34 12.69 -1.86
N GLN A 161 -9.80 11.69 -1.09
CA GLN A 161 -10.40 11.87 0.24
C GLN A 161 -9.39 11.64 1.36
N LEU A 162 -8.50 10.67 1.18
CA LEU A 162 -7.44 10.37 2.16
C LEU A 162 -6.50 11.54 2.36
N CYS A 163 -6.03 12.13 1.26
CA CYS A 163 -5.06 13.22 1.23
C CYS A 163 -5.20 14.00 -0.10
N PRO A 164 -6.13 14.97 -0.21
CA PRO A 164 -6.38 15.71 -1.44
C PRO A 164 -5.14 16.36 -2.07
N PRO A 165 -4.22 16.98 -1.31
CA PRO A 165 -3.00 17.54 -1.89
C PRO A 165 -2.10 16.48 -2.54
N LEU A 166 -2.05 15.27 -1.98
CA LEU A 166 -1.27 14.16 -2.55
C LEU A 166 -1.88 13.67 -3.86
N ASP A 167 -3.21 13.59 -3.95
CA ASP A 167 -3.92 13.24 -5.17
C ASP A 167 -3.57 14.20 -6.30
N THR A 168 -3.56 15.51 -6.01
CA THR A 168 -3.10 16.53 -6.95
C THR A 168 -1.69 16.25 -7.47
N GLN A 169 -0.76 15.87 -6.59
CA GLN A 169 0.62 15.54 -7.01
C GLN A 169 0.71 14.24 -7.83
N LEU A 170 -0.14 13.27 -7.57
CA LEU A 170 -0.21 12.02 -8.36
C LEU A 170 -0.68 12.29 -9.80
N THR A 171 -1.65 13.19 -9.98
CA THR A 171 -2.19 13.51 -11.30
C THR A 171 -1.19 14.22 -12.22
N LEU A 172 -0.15 14.88 -11.68
CA LEU A 172 0.90 15.53 -12.46
C LEU A 172 1.64 14.56 -13.41
N ARG A 173 1.62 13.25 -13.09
CA ARG A 173 2.21 12.23 -13.99
C ARG A 173 1.66 12.28 -15.41
N TRP A 174 0.41 12.65 -15.56
CA TRP A 174 -0.26 12.71 -16.88
C TRP A 174 0.22 13.89 -17.72
N ARG A 175 0.57 15.01 -17.08
CA ARG A 175 1.18 16.17 -17.74
C ARG A 175 2.67 15.97 -17.98
N MET A 176 3.38 15.35 -17.03
CA MET A 176 4.84 15.19 -17.07
C MET A 176 5.30 13.94 -17.84
N GLY A 177 4.41 12.97 -18.07
CA GLY A 177 4.75 11.67 -18.68
C GLY A 177 5.53 10.72 -17.76
N VAL A 178 5.83 11.13 -16.53
CA VAL A 178 6.63 10.35 -15.58
C VAL A 178 6.06 10.41 -14.17
N ARG A 179 6.32 9.36 -13.37
CA ARG A 179 6.01 9.35 -11.94
C ARG A 179 6.98 10.24 -11.17
N ASN A 180 6.53 10.78 -10.04
CA ASN A 180 7.27 11.61 -9.09
C ASN A 180 7.26 10.99 -7.69
N SER A 181 7.84 11.67 -6.70
CA SER A 181 7.93 11.23 -5.29
C SER A 181 6.58 10.91 -4.65
N ALA A 182 5.49 11.58 -5.07
CA ALA A 182 4.14 11.31 -4.56
C ALA A 182 3.71 9.85 -4.76
N HIS A 183 4.17 9.18 -5.82
CA HIS A 183 3.85 7.77 -6.08
C HIS A 183 4.50 6.80 -5.07
N THR A 184 5.61 7.17 -4.48
CA THR A 184 6.23 6.43 -3.37
C THR A 184 5.52 6.76 -2.07
N LEU A 185 5.29 8.05 -1.80
CA LEU A 185 4.66 8.54 -0.58
C LEU A 185 3.23 8.03 -0.41
N ALA A 186 2.46 7.96 -1.50
CA ALA A 186 1.10 7.43 -1.48
C ALA A 186 1.02 6.01 -0.91
N LYS A 187 2.04 5.17 -1.19
CA LYS A 187 2.14 3.82 -0.65
C LYS A 187 2.55 3.76 0.82
N LEU A 188 3.02 4.87 1.36
CA LEU A 188 3.45 5.03 2.76
C LEU A 188 2.41 5.72 3.63
N ALA A 189 1.35 6.29 3.03
CA ALA A 189 0.30 6.99 3.76
C ALA A 189 -0.49 6.04 4.67
N THR A 190 -0.93 6.55 5.83
CA THR A 190 -1.81 5.81 6.74
C THR A 190 -2.78 6.75 7.45
N PRO A 191 -4.06 6.37 7.59
CA PRO A 191 -5.00 7.16 8.39
C PRO A 191 -4.83 6.95 9.92
N PHE A 192 -3.99 6.01 10.36
CA PHE A 192 -3.78 5.72 11.78
C PHE A 192 -2.51 6.38 12.30
N HIS A 193 -2.58 7.67 12.70
CA HIS A 193 -1.40 8.46 13.06
C HIS A 193 -0.77 8.03 14.40
N HIS A 194 -1.59 7.68 15.40
CA HIS A 194 -1.15 7.41 16.77
C HIS A 194 -1.59 6.03 17.29
N HIS A 195 -2.14 5.20 16.42
CA HIS A 195 -2.64 3.87 16.78
C HIS A 195 -1.75 2.78 16.22
N MET A 196 -1.59 1.70 16.98
CA MET A 196 -0.96 0.49 16.46
C MET A 196 -1.75 0.00 15.25
N HIS A 197 -1.06 -0.17 14.13
CA HIS A 197 -1.60 -0.72 12.90
C HIS A 197 -0.49 -1.40 12.10
N TRP A 198 -0.85 -2.23 11.14
CA TRP A 198 0.09 -2.85 10.22
C TRP A 198 -0.13 -2.35 8.80
N ARG A 199 0.94 -2.00 8.14
CA ARG A 199 0.92 -1.58 6.73
C ARG A 199 1.34 -2.74 5.84
N LEU A 200 0.61 -3.01 4.78
CA LEU A 200 1.12 -3.87 3.72
C LEU A 200 1.94 -3.00 2.77
N SER A 201 3.15 -3.44 2.49
CA SER A 201 4.07 -2.70 1.63
C SER A 201 4.67 -3.62 0.58
N SER A 202 4.76 -3.12 -0.64
CA SER A 202 5.37 -3.86 -1.73
C SER A 202 6.37 -3.03 -2.50
N VAL A 203 7.41 -3.70 -2.96
CA VAL A 203 8.40 -3.14 -3.88
C VAL A 203 8.35 -3.90 -5.21
N SER A 204 8.71 -3.21 -6.29
CA SER A 204 8.76 -3.81 -7.63
C SER A 204 10.06 -4.59 -7.88
N HIS A 205 11.14 -4.20 -7.21
CA HIS A 205 12.46 -4.80 -7.36
C HIS A 205 13.05 -5.17 -5.99
N PRO A 206 13.71 -6.33 -5.88
CA PRO A 206 14.23 -6.84 -4.60
C PRO A 206 15.20 -5.88 -3.88
N GLU A 207 15.98 -5.11 -4.60
CA GLU A 207 16.94 -4.14 -4.04
C GLU A 207 16.28 -3.04 -3.20
N TYR A 208 15.01 -2.76 -3.43
CA TYR A 208 14.27 -1.78 -2.62
C TYR A 208 13.78 -2.31 -1.28
N ILE A 209 13.82 -3.63 -1.04
CA ILE A 209 13.45 -4.24 0.26
C ILE A 209 14.27 -3.61 1.40
N THR A 210 15.58 -3.52 1.22
CA THR A 210 16.49 -2.95 2.24
C THR A 210 16.15 -1.50 2.53
N ARG A 211 15.97 -0.68 1.49
CA ARG A 211 15.69 0.75 1.61
C ARG A 211 14.34 1.03 2.27
N VAL A 212 13.29 0.33 1.83
CA VAL A 212 11.94 0.48 2.41
C VAL A 212 11.89 -0.08 3.83
N GLY A 213 12.60 -1.19 4.10
CA GLY A 213 12.76 -1.71 5.45
C GLY A 213 13.46 -0.74 6.39
N ALA A 214 14.54 -0.07 5.94
CA ALA A 214 15.22 0.98 6.71
C ALA A 214 14.27 2.15 7.02
N PHE A 215 13.49 2.57 6.02
CA PHE A 215 12.48 3.63 6.21
C PHE A 215 11.45 3.26 7.29
N PHE A 216 10.84 2.07 7.23
CA PHE A 216 9.87 1.64 8.24
C PHE A 216 10.47 1.52 9.64
N ARG A 217 11.75 1.13 9.76
CA ARG A 217 12.45 1.16 11.04
C ARG A 217 12.66 2.58 11.55
N ALA A 218 13.04 3.51 10.67
CA ALA A 218 13.26 4.91 11.03
C ALA A 218 12.01 5.59 11.58
N ILE A 219 10.82 5.26 11.04
CA ILE A 219 9.53 5.78 11.53
C ILE A 219 8.88 4.87 12.60
N ASN A 220 9.59 3.85 13.08
CA ASN A 220 9.11 2.86 14.05
C ASN A 220 7.72 2.27 13.71
N SER A 221 7.50 1.93 12.44
CA SER A 221 6.22 1.43 11.94
C SER A 221 6.19 -0.08 11.81
N SER A 222 5.03 -0.68 12.10
CA SER A 222 4.78 -2.09 11.81
C SER A 222 4.36 -2.26 10.36
N ALA A 223 5.01 -3.19 9.65
CA ALA A 223 4.74 -3.44 8.25
C ALA A 223 5.00 -4.90 7.84
N LEU A 224 4.23 -5.37 6.85
CA LEU A 224 4.57 -6.55 6.07
C LEU A 224 5.17 -6.07 4.74
N LEU A 225 6.40 -6.47 4.45
CA LEU A 225 7.17 -6.00 3.28
C LEU A 225 7.55 -7.18 2.38
N MET A 226 7.26 -7.06 1.09
CA MET A 226 7.58 -8.09 0.09
C MET A 226 7.71 -7.52 -1.32
N ASN A 227 8.14 -8.36 -2.28
CA ASN A 227 7.90 -8.07 -3.68
C ASN A 227 6.43 -8.39 -3.99
N GLY A 228 5.66 -7.36 -4.32
CA GLY A 228 4.25 -7.50 -4.67
C GLY A 228 4.01 -7.84 -6.15
N THR A 229 2.76 -7.80 -6.54
CA THR A 229 2.31 -8.11 -7.90
C THR A 229 2.03 -6.82 -8.67
N GLU A 230 2.80 -6.53 -9.69
CA GLU A 230 2.69 -5.32 -10.52
C GLU A 230 2.72 -3.99 -9.70
N GLY A 231 3.24 -4.04 -8.47
CA GLY A 231 3.30 -2.92 -7.54
C GLY A 231 2.11 -2.82 -6.58
N GLU A 232 1.14 -3.74 -6.68
CA GLU A 232 0.12 -3.99 -5.67
C GLU A 232 0.67 -4.87 -4.54
N THR A 233 0.00 -4.88 -3.41
CA THR A 233 0.49 -5.49 -2.16
C THR A 233 0.08 -6.95 -1.95
N TYR A 234 -0.57 -7.58 -2.92
CA TYR A 234 -0.89 -9.00 -2.83
C TYR A 234 0.25 -9.89 -3.34
N ALA A 235 0.41 -11.05 -2.72
CA ALA A 235 1.37 -12.06 -3.13
C ALA A 235 1.01 -12.64 -4.49
N ASN A 236 2.02 -12.79 -5.37
CA ASN A 236 1.80 -13.28 -6.73
C ASN A 236 1.46 -14.77 -6.71
N PRO A 237 0.28 -15.19 -7.23
CA PRO A 237 -0.12 -16.59 -7.26
C PRO A 237 0.83 -17.48 -8.07
N GLN A 238 1.56 -16.92 -9.02
CA GLN A 238 2.47 -17.64 -9.90
C GLN A 238 3.93 -17.66 -9.41
N ARG A 239 4.28 -16.78 -8.46
CA ARG A 239 5.65 -16.64 -7.98
C ARG A 239 5.70 -16.12 -6.55
N LEU A 240 5.86 -17.02 -5.61
CA LEU A 240 6.06 -16.65 -4.22
C LEU A 240 7.41 -15.92 -4.03
N THR A 241 7.41 -14.91 -3.18
CA THR A 241 8.60 -14.13 -2.81
C THR A 241 8.76 -14.15 -1.29
N ARG A 242 9.94 -13.75 -0.80
CA ARG A 242 10.15 -13.58 0.63
C ARG A 242 9.22 -12.52 1.19
N ILE A 243 8.68 -12.81 2.38
CA ILE A 243 7.85 -11.87 3.14
C ILE A 243 8.55 -11.56 4.45
N PHE A 244 8.73 -10.26 4.72
CA PHE A 244 9.36 -9.75 5.94
C PHE A 244 8.32 -9.05 6.80
N GLY A 245 8.37 -9.30 8.09
CA GLY A 245 7.67 -8.51 9.11
C GLY A 245 8.61 -7.48 9.73
N LEU A 246 8.15 -6.25 9.84
CA LEU A 246 8.83 -5.18 10.57
C LEU A 246 7.97 -4.79 11.76
N HIS A 247 8.55 -4.77 12.95
CA HIS A 247 7.85 -4.39 14.17
C HIS A 247 8.86 -3.96 15.23
N GLN A 248 8.60 -2.88 15.95
CA GLN A 248 9.47 -2.36 17.03
C GLN A 248 10.95 -2.19 16.61
N GLY A 249 11.19 -1.69 15.38
CA GLY A 249 12.53 -1.48 14.86
C GLY A 249 13.25 -2.74 14.35
N GLU A 250 12.66 -3.93 14.51
CA GLU A 250 13.22 -5.20 14.01
C GLU A 250 12.62 -5.58 12.66
N GLN A 251 13.41 -6.30 11.87
CA GLN A 251 12.96 -6.93 10.63
C GLN A 251 13.21 -8.43 10.70
N ARG A 252 12.17 -9.23 10.52
CA ARG A 252 12.24 -10.69 10.53
C ARG A 252 11.75 -11.28 9.22
N LEU A 253 12.39 -12.34 8.73
CA LEU A 253 11.87 -13.15 7.63
C LEU A 253 10.73 -14.01 8.18
N LEU A 254 9.49 -13.79 7.65
CA LEU A 254 8.31 -14.55 8.03
C LEU A 254 8.08 -15.74 7.07
N LEU A 255 8.40 -15.56 5.80
CA LEU A 255 8.22 -16.59 4.78
C LEU A 255 9.45 -16.69 3.88
N ASP A 256 10.02 -17.89 3.80
CA ASP A 256 10.98 -18.23 2.74
C ASP A 256 10.26 -19.09 1.68
N PRO A 257 10.21 -18.65 0.42
CA PRO A 257 9.53 -19.38 -0.65
C PRO A 257 10.10 -20.78 -0.92
N GLN A 258 11.36 -21.05 -0.51
CA GLN A 258 11.96 -22.37 -0.66
C GLN A 258 11.31 -23.43 0.23
N LEU A 259 10.70 -23.03 1.35
CA LEU A 259 10.01 -23.92 2.29
C LEU A 259 8.54 -24.16 1.92
N TYR A 260 7.99 -23.39 0.98
CA TYR A 260 6.57 -23.41 0.62
C TYR A 260 6.41 -23.44 -0.90
N PRO A 261 6.63 -24.59 -1.55
CA PRO A 261 6.43 -24.69 -2.99
C PRO A 261 4.98 -24.37 -3.36
N LEU A 262 4.79 -23.60 -4.41
CA LEU A 262 3.44 -23.37 -4.95
C LEU A 262 2.96 -24.62 -5.70
N PRO A 263 1.69 -25.01 -5.50
CA PRO A 263 1.09 -26.06 -6.33
C PRO A 263 0.98 -25.60 -7.79
N PRO A 264 0.75 -26.51 -8.74
CA PRO A 264 0.34 -26.12 -10.07
C PRO A 264 -0.84 -25.16 -9.99
N LEU A 265 -0.87 -24.17 -10.88
CA LEU A 265 -1.86 -23.09 -10.85
C LEU A 265 -3.28 -23.64 -10.84
N GLU A 266 -3.97 -23.41 -9.74
CA GLU A 266 -5.41 -23.59 -9.62
C GLU A 266 -6.13 -22.42 -10.30
N SER A 267 -7.46 -22.49 -10.40
CA SER A 267 -8.24 -21.51 -11.14
C SER A 267 -7.95 -20.07 -10.66
N LEU A 268 -7.48 -19.23 -11.57
CA LEU A 268 -7.44 -17.79 -11.44
C LEU A 268 -8.57 -17.17 -12.25
N PRO A 269 -8.92 -15.90 -12.07
CA PRO A 269 -9.93 -15.24 -12.90
C PRO A 269 -9.66 -15.46 -14.38
N ALA A 270 -10.69 -15.87 -15.14
CA ALA A 270 -10.58 -16.17 -16.57
C ALA A 270 -10.22 -14.94 -17.42
N ALA A 271 -10.55 -13.77 -16.93
CA ALA A 271 -10.16 -12.48 -17.48
C ALA A 271 -9.74 -11.53 -16.34
N ARG A 272 -9.08 -10.45 -16.71
CA ARG A 272 -8.49 -9.50 -15.75
C ARG A 272 -9.35 -8.24 -15.53
N ASP A 273 -10.49 -8.13 -16.21
CA ASP A 273 -11.44 -7.03 -16.00
C ASP A 273 -12.05 -7.06 -14.60
N ALA A 274 -12.64 -5.92 -14.20
CA ALA A 274 -13.16 -5.76 -12.85
C ALA A 274 -14.33 -6.72 -12.57
N VAL A 275 -15.25 -6.89 -13.51
CA VAL A 275 -16.46 -7.73 -13.36
C VAL A 275 -16.07 -9.19 -13.15
N THR A 276 -15.20 -9.74 -14.02
CA THR A 276 -14.74 -11.12 -13.93
C THR A 276 -13.95 -11.36 -12.65
N THR A 277 -13.09 -10.41 -12.28
CA THR A 277 -12.29 -10.49 -11.04
C THR A 277 -13.17 -10.44 -9.80
N ALA A 278 -14.19 -9.55 -9.77
CA ALA A 278 -15.14 -9.45 -8.66
C ALA A 278 -15.93 -10.76 -8.47
N ARG A 279 -16.53 -11.30 -9.54
CA ARG A 279 -17.29 -12.57 -9.49
C ARG A 279 -16.44 -13.73 -8.99
N TRP A 280 -15.20 -13.83 -9.48
CA TRP A 280 -14.28 -14.85 -9.03
C TRP A 280 -13.87 -14.65 -7.56
N THR A 281 -13.66 -13.40 -7.14
CA THR A 281 -13.37 -13.06 -5.74
C THR A 281 -14.52 -13.49 -4.82
N GLU A 282 -15.78 -13.22 -5.19
CA GLU A 282 -16.95 -13.68 -4.45
C GLU A 282 -17.02 -15.19 -4.36
N ALA A 283 -16.77 -15.90 -5.48
CA ALA A 283 -16.76 -17.36 -5.51
C ALA A 283 -15.68 -17.94 -4.57
N CYS A 284 -14.48 -17.35 -4.53
CA CYS A 284 -13.46 -17.70 -3.52
C CYS A 284 -13.96 -17.47 -2.10
N MET A 285 -14.61 -16.33 -1.86
CA MET A 285 -15.11 -15.99 -0.51
C MET A 285 -16.29 -16.86 -0.08
N ARG A 286 -17.01 -17.49 -1.03
CA ARG A 286 -18.04 -18.53 -0.75
C ARG A 286 -17.48 -19.95 -0.69
N GLY A 287 -16.16 -20.15 -0.87
CA GLY A 287 -15.53 -21.45 -0.87
C GLY A 287 -15.74 -22.29 -2.14
N GLU A 288 -16.29 -21.70 -3.22
CA GLU A 288 -16.47 -22.37 -4.52
C GLU A 288 -15.11 -22.57 -5.23
N PHE A 289 -14.17 -21.68 -5.01
CA PHE A 289 -12.78 -21.81 -5.40
C PHE A 289 -11.87 -21.71 -4.19
N ALA A 290 -10.78 -22.46 -4.20
CA ALA A 290 -9.74 -22.33 -3.17
C ALA A 290 -9.03 -20.97 -3.28
N LEU A 291 -8.67 -20.37 -2.14
CA LEU A 291 -7.79 -19.21 -2.14
C LEU A 291 -6.43 -19.59 -2.75
N PRO A 292 -5.85 -18.77 -3.63
CA PRO A 292 -4.50 -19.01 -4.14
C PRO A 292 -3.50 -19.19 -2.99
N GLN A 293 -2.65 -20.21 -3.07
CA GLN A 293 -1.70 -20.57 -2.01
C GLN A 293 -0.80 -19.40 -1.60
N ALA A 294 -0.38 -18.56 -2.55
CA ALA A 294 0.41 -17.37 -2.23
C ALA A 294 -0.36 -16.38 -1.34
N ILE A 295 -1.67 -16.19 -1.59
CA ILE A 295 -2.54 -15.33 -0.77
C ILE A 295 -2.74 -15.96 0.62
N ARG A 296 -2.96 -17.27 0.71
CA ARG A 296 -3.09 -17.99 1.99
C ARG A 296 -1.83 -17.83 2.85
N LEU A 297 -0.65 -17.99 2.24
CA LEU A 297 0.64 -17.79 2.92
C LEU A 297 0.85 -16.33 3.35
N GLN A 298 0.45 -15.36 2.54
CA GLN A 298 0.48 -13.95 2.94
C GLN A 298 -0.43 -13.67 4.13
N LEU A 299 -1.67 -14.18 4.12
CA LEU A 299 -2.61 -14.09 5.25
C LEU A 299 -2.02 -14.73 6.51
N ALA A 300 -1.39 -15.91 6.38
CA ALA A 300 -0.74 -16.59 7.49
C ALA A 300 0.43 -15.75 8.08
N CYS A 301 1.22 -15.10 7.23
CA CYS A 301 2.25 -14.16 7.69
C CYS A 301 1.65 -12.99 8.46
N ILE A 302 0.50 -12.44 8.01
CA ILE A 302 -0.17 -11.33 8.71
C ILE A 302 -0.67 -11.79 10.08
N LEU A 303 -1.36 -12.94 10.16
CA LEU A 303 -1.84 -13.51 11.42
C LEU A 303 -0.71 -13.74 12.41
N THR A 304 0.43 -14.27 11.93
CA THR A 304 1.60 -14.52 12.78
C THR A 304 2.28 -13.22 13.21
N ALA A 305 2.45 -12.26 12.28
CA ALA A 305 3.10 -10.98 12.57
C ALA A 305 2.29 -10.12 13.55
N THR A 306 0.96 -10.18 13.48
CA THR A 306 0.05 -9.46 14.38
C THR A 306 -0.22 -10.18 15.71
N GLY A 307 0.39 -11.35 15.92
CA GLY A 307 0.23 -12.13 17.15
C GLY A 307 -1.11 -12.87 17.28
N GLN A 308 -1.89 -13.00 16.19
CA GLN A 308 -3.15 -13.74 16.20
C GLN A 308 -2.90 -15.27 16.21
N THR A 309 -1.76 -15.71 15.71
CA THR A 309 -1.30 -17.11 15.74
C THR A 309 0.18 -17.16 16.08
N CYS A 310 0.64 -18.31 16.59
CA CYS A 310 2.04 -18.50 16.99
C CYS A 310 2.95 -18.80 15.79
N ASP A 311 2.44 -19.42 14.74
CA ASP A 311 3.21 -19.86 13.58
C ASP A 311 2.35 -19.95 12.31
N ILE A 312 3.02 -20.17 11.18
CA ILE A 312 2.39 -20.24 9.84
C ILE A 312 1.46 -21.45 9.70
N ALA A 313 1.78 -22.60 10.30
CA ALA A 313 0.96 -23.80 10.16
C ALA A 313 -0.40 -23.63 10.86
N LEU A 314 -0.40 -23.15 12.10
CA LEU A 314 -1.61 -22.80 12.83
C LEU A 314 -2.42 -21.69 12.14
N ALA A 315 -1.73 -20.72 11.53
CA ALA A 315 -2.39 -19.69 10.76
C ALA A 315 -3.10 -20.23 9.52
N LEU A 316 -2.48 -21.16 8.78
CA LEU A 316 -3.11 -21.80 7.63
C LEU A 316 -4.35 -22.61 8.04
N ASP A 317 -4.28 -23.39 9.11
CA ASP A 317 -5.41 -24.13 9.66
C ASP A 317 -6.56 -23.20 10.09
N TYR A 318 -6.22 -22.05 10.66
CA TYR A 318 -7.19 -21.03 11.04
C TYR A 318 -7.87 -20.42 9.82
N ILE A 319 -7.11 -20.06 8.77
CA ILE A 319 -7.63 -19.52 7.51
C ILE A 319 -8.60 -20.50 6.87
N ASP A 320 -8.22 -21.76 6.74
CA ASP A 320 -9.05 -22.81 6.12
C ASP A 320 -10.37 -23.00 6.87
N ARG A 321 -10.33 -22.95 8.20
CA ARG A 321 -11.53 -23.07 9.03
C ARG A 321 -12.49 -21.89 8.89
N ILE A 322 -11.96 -20.66 8.74
CA ILE A 322 -12.80 -19.45 8.69
C ILE A 322 -13.29 -19.14 7.27
N ILE A 323 -12.45 -19.37 6.24
CA ILE A 323 -12.78 -18.97 4.87
C ILE A 323 -13.46 -20.10 4.08
N SER A 324 -13.08 -21.37 4.32
CA SER A 324 -13.62 -22.50 3.54
C SER A 324 -14.93 -23.09 4.09
N ARG A 325 -15.45 -22.62 5.24
CA ARG A 325 -16.68 -23.13 5.89
C ARG A 325 -17.91 -22.26 5.70
N SER A 326 -17.94 -21.44 4.66
CA SER A 326 -19.08 -20.53 4.41
C SER A 326 -20.08 -21.11 3.45
#